data_210316fc6f426ff6e2de35586234b401
#
_entry.id   210316fc6f426ff6e2de35586234b401
#
_cell.length_a   1.000
_cell.length_b   1.000
_cell.length_c   1.000
_cell.angle_alpha   90.00
_cell.angle_beta   90.00
_cell.angle_gamma   90.00
#
_symmetry.space_group_name_H-M   'P 1'
#
loop_
_entity.id
_entity.type
_entity.pdbx_description
1 polymer ?
#
loop_
_entity_poly.entity_id
_entity_poly.type
_entity_poly.pdbx_seq_one_letter_code
_entity_poly.pdbx_strand_id
1 'polypeptide(L)'
;ISDHAPMPGEPFDDWRMKQADMPAYLDWLTEARECAAPHRLTVRAALECDWFPGIGPWIEHLQSLHAWDYLIGSVHYLGEKEEFDNPYKMDFWNRTDVEDAWRQYWERFRDMAASGLFHIMGHADLIKKFGFRPSGDLRPYYEPSLEAMKESGACLELNTAGWRNKCAEQYPDAQFLKMAAEMNIPLTISSDAH
;
A
#
# COMPACT_ATOMS: atom_id res chain seq x y z
N ILE A 1 -0.60 12.86 6.50
CA ILE A 1 -1.80 12.73 5.65
C ILE A 1 -1.34 12.17 4.32
N SER A 2 -1.98 11.11 3.85
CA SER A 2 -1.76 10.48 2.55
C SER A 2 -3.12 10.21 1.91
N ASP A 3 -3.25 10.54 0.65
CA ASP A 3 -4.42 10.22 -0.17
C ASP A 3 -3.98 9.30 -1.30
N HIS A 4 -4.93 8.58 -1.89
CA HIS A 4 -4.65 7.73 -3.04
C HIS A 4 -4.16 8.56 -4.22
N ALA A 5 -2.97 8.25 -4.68
CA ALA A 5 -2.31 8.98 -5.76
C ALA A 5 -3.10 8.88 -7.08
N PRO A 6 -3.10 9.91 -7.91
CA PRO A 6 -3.69 9.84 -9.24
C PRO A 6 -2.94 8.84 -10.13
N MET A 7 -3.65 8.25 -11.09
CA MET A 7 -3.11 7.30 -12.06
C MET A 7 -2.77 7.96 -13.40
N PRO A 8 -1.83 7.39 -14.16
CA PRO A 8 -1.61 7.80 -15.54
C PRO A 8 -2.79 7.36 -16.41
N GLY A 9 -3.37 8.28 -17.18
CA GLY A 9 -4.48 7.98 -18.10
C GLY A 9 -5.82 7.84 -17.38
N GLU A 10 -6.46 8.95 -17.15
CA GLU A 10 -7.81 9.02 -16.56
C GLU A 10 -8.93 8.78 -17.59
N PRO A 11 -10.10 8.29 -17.13
CA PRO A 11 -10.41 7.84 -15.77
C PRO A 11 -9.90 6.40 -15.51
N PHE A 12 -9.27 6.15 -14.38
CA PHE A 12 -8.81 4.82 -13.97
C PHE A 12 -9.84 4.13 -13.07
N ASP A 13 -10.32 4.85 -12.09
CA ASP A 13 -11.42 4.51 -11.18
C ASP A 13 -12.05 5.80 -10.63
N ASP A 14 -13.06 5.69 -9.78
CA ASP A 14 -13.85 6.84 -9.28
C ASP A 14 -13.59 7.18 -7.80
N TRP A 15 -12.72 6.45 -7.12
CA TRP A 15 -12.49 6.60 -5.67
C TRP A 15 -11.16 7.27 -5.31
N ARG A 16 -10.24 7.40 -6.24
CA ARG A 16 -8.94 8.05 -6.01
C ARG A 16 -8.93 9.51 -6.45
N MET A 17 -7.94 10.25 -5.97
CA MET A 17 -7.66 11.61 -6.43
C MET A 17 -7.40 11.63 -7.94
N LYS A 18 -7.99 12.59 -8.66
CA LYS A 18 -7.70 12.82 -10.07
C LYS A 18 -6.44 13.68 -10.23
N GLN A 19 -5.77 13.59 -11.38
CA GLN A 19 -4.60 14.43 -11.65
C GLN A 19 -4.94 15.94 -11.53
N ALA A 20 -6.12 16.33 -11.98
CA ALA A 20 -6.59 17.71 -11.90
C ALA A 20 -6.79 18.22 -10.47
N ASP A 21 -6.98 17.33 -9.49
CA ASP A 21 -7.23 17.67 -8.08
C ASP A 21 -5.92 17.83 -7.27
N MET A 22 -4.78 17.44 -7.84
CA MET A 22 -3.49 17.52 -7.15
C MET A 22 -3.15 18.93 -6.64
N PRO A 23 -3.36 20.03 -7.38
CA PRO A 23 -3.12 21.38 -6.86
C PRO A 23 -3.98 21.67 -5.62
N ALA A 24 -5.27 21.31 -5.64
CA ALA A 24 -6.16 21.51 -4.51
C ALA A 24 -5.74 20.68 -3.28
N TYR A 25 -5.25 19.47 -3.49
CA TYR A 25 -4.70 18.64 -2.41
C TYR A 25 -3.46 19.28 -1.75
N LEU A 26 -2.56 19.86 -2.55
CA LEU A 26 -1.38 20.57 -2.03
C LEU A 26 -1.73 21.84 -1.26
N ASP A 27 -2.72 22.59 -1.75
CA ASP A 27 -3.26 23.76 -1.05
C ASP A 27 -3.87 23.36 0.31
N TRP A 28 -4.67 22.29 0.31
CA TRP A 28 -5.26 21.75 1.52
C TRP A 28 -4.21 21.25 2.54
N LEU A 29 -3.14 20.62 2.09
CA LEU A 29 -2.02 20.25 2.97
C LEU A 29 -1.35 21.48 3.60
N THR A 30 -1.26 22.57 2.86
CA THR A 30 -0.72 23.85 3.37
C THR A 30 -1.62 24.41 4.46
N GLU A 31 -2.93 24.48 4.21
CA GLU A 31 -3.92 24.90 5.22
C GLU A 31 -3.88 24.01 6.47
N ALA A 32 -3.79 22.70 6.28
CA ALA A 32 -3.69 21.75 7.39
C ALA A 32 -2.43 21.98 8.24
N ARG A 33 -1.29 22.31 7.63
CA ARG A 33 -0.06 22.69 8.34
C ARG A 33 -0.23 23.99 9.15
N GLU A 34 -0.87 24.99 8.56
CA GLU A 34 -1.16 26.26 9.23
C GLU A 34 -2.09 26.06 10.44
N CYS A 35 -3.15 25.27 10.28
CA CYS A 35 -4.08 24.94 11.37
C CYS A 35 -3.41 24.10 12.48
N ALA A 36 -2.48 23.25 12.16
CA ALA A 36 -1.79 22.38 13.10
C ALA A 36 -0.70 23.10 13.92
N ALA A 37 -0.07 24.13 13.34
CA ALA A 37 1.09 24.83 13.91
C ALA A 37 0.84 25.41 15.32
N PRO A 38 -0.30 26.11 15.62
CA PRO A 38 -0.59 26.60 16.96
C PRO A 38 -0.70 25.49 18.01
N HIS A 39 -1.04 24.29 17.60
CA HIS A 39 -1.17 23.11 18.45
C HIS A 39 0.11 22.29 18.58
N ARG A 40 1.20 22.77 17.99
CA ARG A 40 2.52 22.06 17.94
C ARG A 40 2.42 20.67 17.30
N LEU A 41 1.53 20.51 16.33
CA LEU A 41 1.38 19.30 15.54
C LEU A 41 2.12 19.46 14.22
N THR A 42 2.78 18.37 13.80
CA THR A 42 3.45 18.32 12.49
C THR A 42 2.55 17.59 11.50
N VAL A 43 2.17 18.26 10.41
CA VAL A 43 1.47 17.64 9.28
C VAL A 43 2.49 17.28 8.21
N ARG A 44 2.58 15.99 7.90
CA ARG A 44 3.42 15.44 6.84
C ARG A 44 2.59 15.22 5.57
N ALA A 45 3.17 15.61 4.43
CA ALA A 45 2.59 15.43 3.12
C ALA A 45 3.02 14.10 2.52
N ALA A 46 2.07 13.30 2.08
CA ALA A 46 2.35 12.00 1.49
C ALA A 46 1.34 11.64 0.40
N LEU A 47 1.62 10.56 -0.31
CA LEU A 47 0.68 9.88 -1.20
C LEU A 47 0.73 8.38 -0.93
N GLU A 48 -0.41 7.71 -1.11
CA GLU A 48 -0.48 6.27 -1.24
C GLU A 48 -0.54 5.92 -2.72
N CYS A 49 0.49 5.25 -3.21
CA CYS A 49 0.67 4.95 -4.62
C CYS A 49 0.51 3.46 -4.89
N ASP A 50 -0.29 3.12 -5.89
CA ASP A 50 -0.44 1.74 -6.33
C ASP A 50 0.77 1.23 -7.08
N TRP A 51 1.10 -0.03 -6.84
CA TRP A 51 2.15 -0.74 -7.55
C TRP A 51 1.60 -1.84 -8.45
N PHE A 52 1.98 -1.78 -9.70
CA PHE A 52 1.81 -2.83 -10.70
C PHE A 52 2.88 -2.70 -11.80
N PRO A 53 3.11 -3.74 -12.61
CA PRO A 53 4.15 -3.71 -13.63
C PRO A 53 4.05 -2.49 -14.55
N GLY A 54 5.18 -1.78 -14.69
CA GLY A 54 5.31 -0.60 -15.58
C GLY A 54 4.90 0.74 -14.98
N ILE A 55 4.43 0.80 -13.71
CA ILE A 55 3.99 2.05 -13.08
C ILE A 55 5.16 2.92 -12.57
N GLY A 56 6.35 2.35 -12.39
CA GLY A 56 7.50 3.04 -11.79
C GLY A 56 7.75 4.45 -12.30
N PRO A 57 7.85 4.70 -13.64
CA PRO A 57 8.07 6.04 -14.18
C PRO A 57 6.99 7.06 -13.79
N TRP A 58 5.75 6.62 -13.59
CA TRP A 58 4.68 7.48 -13.10
C TRP A 58 4.89 7.87 -11.63
N ILE A 59 5.31 6.93 -10.80
CA ILE A 59 5.61 7.22 -9.39
C ILE A 59 6.80 8.18 -9.27
N GLU A 60 7.85 8.02 -10.07
CA GLU A 60 8.95 8.97 -10.16
C GLU A 60 8.48 10.37 -10.59
N HIS A 61 7.54 10.44 -11.52
CA HIS A 61 6.89 11.70 -11.90
C HIS A 61 6.16 12.32 -10.72
N LEU A 62 5.33 11.56 -9.98
CA LEU A 62 4.62 12.05 -8.79
C LEU A 62 5.60 12.54 -7.71
N GLN A 63 6.71 11.83 -7.52
CA GLN A 63 7.77 12.27 -6.60
C GLN A 63 8.33 13.64 -6.97
N SER A 64 8.44 13.94 -8.26
CA SER A 64 8.98 15.21 -8.74
C SER A 64 8.05 16.42 -8.56
N LEU A 65 6.74 16.19 -8.34
CA LEU A 65 5.74 17.26 -8.27
C LEU A 65 5.75 18.04 -6.94
N HIS A 66 6.24 17.45 -5.88
CA HIS A 66 6.24 18.07 -4.56
C HIS A 66 7.34 17.48 -3.67
N ALA A 67 7.77 18.22 -2.65
CA ALA A 67 8.66 17.72 -1.61
C ALA A 67 7.84 16.86 -0.60
N TRP A 68 7.55 15.63 -0.99
CA TRP A 68 6.83 14.69 -0.15
C TRP A 68 7.66 14.30 1.07
N ASP A 69 7.03 14.22 2.24
CA ASP A 69 7.67 13.71 3.45
C ASP A 69 7.89 12.19 3.36
N TYR A 70 6.94 11.46 2.71
CA TYR A 70 7.06 10.03 2.41
C TYR A 70 6.08 9.60 1.31
N LEU A 71 6.32 8.44 0.73
CA LEU A 71 5.36 7.72 -0.12
C LEU A 71 5.07 6.35 0.47
N ILE A 72 3.79 5.97 0.43
CA ILE A 72 3.31 4.62 0.76
C ILE A 72 3.13 3.85 -0.54
N GLY A 73 3.68 2.66 -0.62
CA GLY A 73 3.43 1.74 -1.73
C GLY A 73 2.38 0.72 -1.35
N SER A 74 1.41 0.49 -2.22
CA SER A 74 0.28 -0.42 -2.00
C SER A 74 0.01 -1.30 -3.21
N VAL A 75 -0.48 -2.51 -2.98
CA VAL A 75 -0.89 -3.44 -4.03
C VAL A 75 -2.38 -3.68 -3.92
N HIS A 76 -3.16 -3.09 -4.85
CA HIS A 76 -4.61 -3.26 -4.94
C HIS A 76 -5.04 -4.02 -6.20
N TYR A 77 -4.14 -4.20 -7.17
CA TYR A 77 -4.45 -4.77 -8.47
C TYR A 77 -3.65 -6.02 -8.76
N LEU A 78 -4.29 -7.05 -9.30
CA LEU A 78 -3.66 -8.27 -9.83
C LEU A 78 -4.02 -8.49 -11.30
N GLY A 79 -3.50 -9.54 -11.92
CA GLY A 79 -3.74 -9.81 -13.33
C GLY A 79 -3.42 -8.61 -14.22
N GLU A 80 -4.32 -8.27 -15.13
CA GLU A 80 -4.26 -7.09 -16.00
C GLU A 80 -4.94 -5.86 -15.36
N LYS A 81 -4.64 -5.55 -14.07
CA LYS A 81 -5.21 -4.44 -13.28
C LYS A 81 -6.63 -4.70 -12.77
N GLU A 82 -6.86 -5.89 -12.24
CA GLU A 82 -8.11 -6.21 -11.56
C GLU A 82 -7.99 -5.95 -10.06
N GLU A 83 -8.91 -5.17 -9.51
CA GLU A 83 -8.99 -4.94 -8.07
C GLU A 83 -9.44 -6.20 -7.35
N PHE A 84 -8.56 -6.75 -6.53
CA PHE A 84 -8.88 -7.96 -5.74
C PHE A 84 -9.49 -7.63 -4.38
N ASP A 85 -9.35 -6.41 -3.90
CA ASP A 85 -9.76 -5.96 -2.56
C ASP A 85 -11.04 -5.11 -2.55
N ASN A 86 -11.66 -4.87 -3.72
CA ASN A 86 -12.89 -4.14 -3.84
C ASN A 86 -14.11 -5.03 -3.55
N PRO A 87 -14.94 -4.72 -2.51
CA PRO A 87 -16.10 -5.53 -2.14
C PRO A 87 -17.19 -5.60 -3.22
N TYR A 88 -17.18 -4.68 -4.16
CA TYR A 88 -18.13 -4.66 -5.30
C TYR A 88 -17.61 -5.44 -6.52
N LYS A 89 -16.37 -5.92 -6.50
CA LYS A 89 -15.70 -6.65 -7.59
C LYS A 89 -15.33 -8.08 -7.20
N MET A 90 -16.20 -8.75 -6.42
CA MET A 90 -15.95 -10.11 -5.91
C MET A 90 -15.84 -11.18 -7.00
N ASP A 91 -16.22 -10.88 -8.25
CA ASP A 91 -16.07 -11.79 -9.39
C ASP A 91 -14.60 -12.17 -9.66
N PHE A 92 -13.64 -11.35 -9.26
CA PHE A 92 -12.24 -11.72 -9.27
C PHE A 92 -12.02 -13.05 -8.52
N TRP A 93 -12.53 -13.17 -7.29
CA TRP A 93 -12.35 -14.34 -6.43
C TRP A 93 -13.15 -15.57 -6.89
N ASN A 94 -14.21 -15.39 -7.67
CA ASN A 94 -15.00 -16.49 -8.23
C ASN A 94 -14.27 -17.23 -9.36
N ARG A 95 -13.29 -16.60 -10.02
CA ARG A 95 -12.59 -17.12 -11.21
C ARG A 95 -11.09 -17.27 -11.04
N THR A 96 -10.54 -16.85 -9.90
CA THR A 96 -9.11 -16.87 -9.64
C THR A 96 -8.79 -17.92 -8.58
N ASP A 97 -7.78 -18.73 -8.84
CA ASP A 97 -7.23 -19.63 -7.84
C ASP A 97 -6.56 -18.84 -6.70
N VAL A 98 -6.83 -19.22 -5.46
CA VAL A 98 -6.35 -18.50 -4.28
C VAL A 98 -4.82 -18.54 -4.19
N GLU A 99 -4.20 -19.68 -4.48
CA GLU A 99 -2.73 -19.85 -4.43
C GLU A 99 -2.06 -18.97 -5.50
N ASP A 100 -2.66 -18.92 -6.71
CA ASP A 100 -2.16 -18.07 -7.78
C ASP A 100 -2.30 -16.58 -7.46
N ALA A 101 -3.43 -16.16 -6.90
CA ALA A 101 -3.64 -14.77 -6.45
C ALA A 101 -2.61 -14.37 -5.39
N TRP A 102 -2.35 -15.24 -4.40
CA TRP A 102 -1.35 -15.00 -3.37
C TRP A 102 0.06 -14.90 -3.92
N ARG A 103 0.42 -15.80 -4.84
CA ARG A 103 1.71 -15.75 -5.53
C ARG A 103 1.90 -14.43 -6.28
N GLN A 104 0.91 -14.02 -7.09
CA GLN A 104 0.97 -12.76 -7.84
C GLN A 104 1.06 -11.54 -6.91
N TYR A 105 0.30 -11.54 -5.80
CA TYR A 105 0.33 -10.46 -4.81
C TYR A 105 1.73 -10.28 -4.22
N TRP A 106 2.33 -11.38 -3.73
CA TRP A 106 3.62 -11.32 -3.08
C TRP A 106 4.78 -11.06 -4.04
N GLU A 107 4.69 -11.52 -5.28
CA GLU A 107 5.63 -11.14 -6.34
C GLU A 107 5.59 -9.62 -6.57
N ARG A 108 4.39 -9.02 -6.67
CA ARG A 108 4.24 -7.57 -6.82
C ARG A 108 4.70 -6.80 -5.59
N PHE A 109 4.37 -7.28 -4.40
CA PHE A 109 4.79 -6.65 -3.16
C PHE A 109 6.32 -6.67 -3.01
N ARG A 110 6.96 -7.76 -3.34
CA ARG A 110 8.44 -7.87 -3.41
C ARG A 110 9.02 -6.89 -4.42
N ASP A 111 8.49 -6.86 -5.63
CA ASP A 111 8.98 -5.96 -6.69
C ASP A 111 8.78 -4.49 -6.32
N MET A 112 7.68 -4.16 -5.64
CA MET A 112 7.43 -2.85 -5.05
C MET A 112 8.50 -2.49 -4.02
N ALA A 113 8.79 -3.39 -3.08
CA ALA A 113 9.83 -3.19 -2.09
C ALA A 113 11.22 -3.01 -2.73
N ALA A 114 11.56 -3.83 -3.72
CA ALA A 114 12.82 -3.79 -4.42
C ALA A 114 13.00 -2.53 -5.30
N SER A 115 11.91 -1.85 -5.67
CA SER A 115 11.97 -0.63 -6.47
C SER A 115 12.70 0.53 -5.77
N GLY A 116 12.71 0.55 -4.44
CA GLY A 116 13.28 1.63 -3.63
C GLY A 116 12.52 2.97 -3.72
N LEU A 117 11.35 3.00 -4.35
CA LEU A 117 10.57 4.22 -4.55
C LEU A 117 9.75 4.61 -3.31
N PHE A 118 9.54 3.68 -2.38
CA PHE A 118 8.63 3.86 -1.26
C PHE A 118 9.34 3.88 0.10
N HIS A 119 8.86 4.75 0.97
CA HIS A 119 9.32 4.83 2.34
C HIS A 119 8.58 3.86 3.25
N ILE A 120 7.31 3.59 2.94
CA ILE A 120 6.42 2.73 3.72
C ILE A 120 5.78 1.71 2.78
N MET A 121 5.80 0.46 3.20
CA MET A 121 5.09 -0.63 2.53
C MET A 121 3.72 -0.77 3.19
N GLY A 122 2.68 -0.34 2.48
CA GLY A 122 1.30 -0.29 2.96
C GLY A 122 0.68 -1.67 3.13
N HIS A 123 -0.18 -1.82 4.12
CA HIS A 123 -1.04 -2.98 4.43
C HIS A 123 -0.58 -4.31 3.80
N ALA A 124 0.65 -4.73 4.08
CA ALA A 124 1.18 -6.02 3.60
C ALA A 124 0.17 -7.14 3.92
N ASP A 125 0.05 -8.11 3.02
CA ASP A 125 -0.97 -9.18 3.04
C ASP A 125 -2.45 -8.75 2.90
N LEU A 126 -2.74 -7.57 2.32
CA LEU A 126 -4.09 -7.13 2.00
C LEU A 126 -4.89 -8.18 1.22
N ILE A 127 -4.21 -9.05 0.47
CA ILE A 127 -4.79 -10.16 -0.29
C ILE A 127 -5.72 -11.06 0.56
N LYS A 128 -5.55 -11.10 1.89
CA LYS A 128 -6.39 -11.85 2.81
C LYS A 128 -7.70 -11.15 3.21
N LYS A 129 -7.94 -9.91 2.77
CA LYS A 129 -9.04 -9.02 3.20
C LYS A 129 -10.39 -9.73 3.32
N PHE A 130 -10.74 -10.58 2.35
CA PHE A 130 -11.99 -11.31 2.31
C PHE A 130 -11.91 -12.73 2.89
N GLY A 131 -10.80 -13.08 3.54
CA GLY A 131 -10.60 -14.39 4.17
C GLY A 131 -10.09 -15.48 3.23
N PHE A 132 -9.75 -15.16 1.99
CA PHE A 132 -9.12 -16.11 1.06
C PHE A 132 -7.65 -16.27 1.40
N ARG A 133 -7.26 -17.49 1.77
CA ARG A 133 -5.88 -17.84 2.11
C ARG A 133 -5.47 -19.18 1.51
N PRO A 134 -4.22 -19.34 1.07
CA PRO A 134 -3.69 -20.64 0.73
C PRO A 134 -3.59 -21.52 1.96
N SER A 135 -3.53 -22.82 1.75
CA SER A 135 -3.25 -23.81 2.79
C SER A 135 -1.75 -23.96 3.01
N GLY A 136 -1.35 -24.18 4.27
CA GLY A 136 0.03 -24.54 4.58
C GLY A 136 0.92 -23.39 5.04
N ASP A 137 2.22 -23.51 4.74
CA ASP A 137 3.24 -22.56 5.19
C ASP A 137 3.27 -21.32 4.31
N LEU A 138 3.13 -20.13 4.91
CA LEU A 138 3.14 -18.85 4.20
C LEU A 138 4.54 -18.23 4.07
N ARG A 139 5.55 -18.78 4.75
CA ARG A 139 6.92 -18.24 4.68
C ARG A 139 7.49 -18.09 3.27
N PRO A 140 7.24 -19.02 2.33
CA PRO A 140 7.73 -18.86 0.96
C PRO A 140 7.20 -17.60 0.24
N TYR A 141 6.04 -17.08 0.65
CA TYR A 141 5.51 -15.81 0.16
C TYR A 141 6.18 -14.62 0.85
N TYR A 142 6.48 -14.74 2.15
CA TYR A 142 6.90 -13.64 3.02
C TYR A 142 8.40 -13.32 2.92
N GLU A 143 9.23 -14.37 2.95
CA GLU A 143 10.69 -14.24 3.01
C GLU A 143 11.27 -13.35 1.90
N PRO A 144 10.94 -13.54 0.60
CA PRO A 144 11.52 -12.72 -0.46
C PRO A 144 11.11 -11.23 -0.34
N SER A 145 9.91 -10.97 0.15
CA SER A 145 9.41 -9.61 0.33
C SER A 145 10.11 -8.90 1.49
N LEU A 146 10.35 -9.60 2.60
CA LEU A 146 11.08 -9.09 3.75
C LEU A 146 12.55 -8.83 3.42
N GLU A 147 13.18 -9.69 2.62
CA GLU A 147 14.53 -9.48 2.13
C GLU A 147 14.61 -8.19 1.30
N ALA A 148 13.69 -8.01 0.34
CA ALA A 148 13.63 -6.81 -0.48
C ALA A 148 13.38 -5.54 0.35
N MET A 149 12.49 -5.60 1.35
CA MET A 149 12.26 -4.48 2.28
C MET A 149 13.51 -4.14 3.10
N LYS A 150 14.24 -5.14 3.58
CA LYS A 150 15.48 -4.95 4.31
C LYS A 150 16.55 -4.29 3.45
N GLU A 151 16.68 -4.70 2.20
CA GLU A 151 17.64 -4.14 1.25
C GLU A 151 17.30 -2.69 0.87
N SER A 152 16.03 -2.38 0.64
CA SER A 152 15.58 -1.03 0.30
C SER A 152 15.52 -0.08 1.49
N GLY A 153 15.47 -0.61 2.73
CA GLY A 153 15.30 0.18 3.95
C GLY A 153 13.87 0.69 4.17
N ALA A 154 12.89 0.17 3.44
CA ALA A 154 11.50 0.55 3.59
C ALA A 154 10.93 0.15 4.95
N CYS A 155 10.03 0.98 5.49
CA CYS A 155 9.29 0.74 6.72
C CYS A 155 8.06 -0.13 6.45
N LEU A 156 7.76 -1.09 7.32
CA LEU A 156 6.53 -1.87 7.28
C LEU A 156 5.39 -1.12 7.96
N GLU A 157 4.24 -1.06 7.33
CA GLU A 157 3.02 -0.59 7.98
C GLU A 157 2.33 -1.72 8.76
N LEU A 158 2.05 -1.50 10.05
CA LEU A 158 1.05 -2.24 10.80
C LEU A 158 -0.28 -1.48 10.66
N ASN A 159 -1.18 -2.04 9.87
CA ASN A 159 -2.44 -1.40 9.51
C ASN A 159 -3.61 -2.08 10.21
N THR A 160 -4.42 -1.31 10.93
CA THR A 160 -5.51 -1.82 11.74
C THR A 160 -6.84 -1.96 10.98
N ALA A 161 -6.92 -1.57 9.71
CA ALA A 161 -8.13 -1.68 8.89
C ALA A 161 -8.63 -3.12 8.76
N GLY A 162 -7.72 -4.09 8.77
CA GLY A 162 -8.07 -5.49 8.62
C GLY A 162 -9.03 -6.03 9.68
N TRP A 163 -9.03 -5.46 10.89
CA TRP A 163 -9.99 -5.82 11.94
C TRP A 163 -11.44 -5.45 11.57
N ARG A 164 -11.64 -4.54 10.64
CA ARG A 164 -12.97 -4.16 10.11
C ARG A 164 -13.40 -5.00 8.90
N ASN A 165 -12.53 -5.89 8.42
CA ASN A 165 -12.74 -6.73 7.25
C ASN A 165 -12.99 -8.20 7.64
N LYS A 166 -13.31 -9.06 6.67
CA LYS A 166 -13.61 -10.48 6.92
C LYS A 166 -12.42 -11.26 7.50
N CYS A 167 -11.19 -10.85 7.24
CA CYS A 167 -10.01 -11.48 7.83
C CYS A 167 -9.93 -11.27 9.34
N ALA A 168 -10.57 -10.22 9.89
CA ALA A 168 -10.68 -9.91 11.32
C ALA A 168 -9.33 -9.89 12.07
N GLU A 169 -8.28 -9.42 11.42
CA GLU A 169 -6.92 -9.25 11.96
C GLU A 169 -6.22 -8.07 11.27
N GLN A 170 -5.15 -7.56 11.86
CA GLN A 170 -4.36 -6.49 11.26
C GLN A 170 -3.65 -6.93 9.96
N TYR A 171 -3.20 -5.95 9.18
CA TYR A 171 -2.23 -6.15 8.10
C TYR A 171 -0.84 -5.70 8.57
N PRO A 172 0.20 -6.52 8.36
CA PRO A 172 0.17 -7.93 8.03
C PRO A 172 -0.19 -8.81 9.22
N ASP A 173 -0.28 -10.12 8.97
CA ASP A 173 -0.52 -11.11 10.03
C ASP A 173 0.66 -11.21 11.02
N ALA A 174 0.41 -11.92 12.13
CA ALA A 174 1.38 -12.05 13.21
C ALA A 174 2.67 -12.76 12.79
N GLN A 175 2.61 -13.68 11.82
CA GLN A 175 3.79 -14.40 11.35
C GLN A 175 4.71 -13.47 10.56
N PHE A 176 4.17 -12.68 9.65
CA PHE A 176 4.93 -11.69 8.88
C PHE A 176 5.57 -10.64 9.81
N LEU A 177 4.78 -10.12 10.78
CA LEU A 177 5.28 -9.14 11.76
C LEU A 177 6.44 -9.70 12.59
N LYS A 178 6.34 -10.95 13.03
CA LYS A 178 7.42 -11.60 13.77
C LYS A 178 8.69 -11.72 12.92
N MET A 179 8.57 -12.16 11.68
CA MET A 179 9.69 -12.28 10.75
C MET A 179 10.32 -10.90 10.46
N ALA A 180 9.50 -9.87 10.24
CA ALA A 180 9.97 -8.49 10.05
C ALA A 180 10.76 -7.98 11.27
N ALA A 181 10.28 -8.26 12.48
CA ALA A 181 10.97 -7.90 13.71
C ALA A 181 12.32 -8.62 13.86
N GLU A 182 12.39 -9.91 13.55
CA GLU A 182 13.63 -10.70 13.55
C GLU A 182 14.67 -10.15 12.56
N MET A 183 14.21 -9.55 11.45
CA MET A 183 15.05 -8.88 10.45
C MET A 183 15.37 -7.41 10.77
N ASN A 184 14.84 -6.86 11.89
CA ASN A 184 14.94 -5.46 12.28
C ASN A 184 14.38 -4.48 11.22
N ILE A 185 13.29 -4.84 10.55
CA ILE A 185 12.60 -3.95 9.62
C ILE A 185 11.85 -2.89 10.45
N PRO A 186 12.02 -1.58 10.16
CA PRO A 186 11.29 -0.52 10.86
C PRO A 186 9.78 -0.67 10.70
N LEU A 187 9.02 -0.23 11.71
CA LEU A 187 7.56 -0.34 11.74
C LEU A 187 6.91 1.03 11.94
N THR A 188 5.82 1.29 11.22
CA THR A 188 4.87 2.36 11.49
C THR A 188 3.48 1.79 11.74
N ILE A 189 2.59 2.56 12.36
CA ILE A 189 1.21 2.11 12.67
C ILE A 189 0.23 3.07 12.01
N SER A 190 -0.79 2.51 11.37
CA SER A 190 -1.88 3.27 10.78
C SER A 190 -3.25 2.64 11.03
N SER A 191 -4.30 3.41 10.76
CA SER A 191 -5.68 2.94 10.81
C SER A 191 -6.32 2.82 9.43
N ASP A 192 -5.66 3.36 8.40
CA ASP A 192 -6.19 3.41 7.05
C ASP A 192 -7.61 3.99 7.06
N ALA A 193 -7.72 5.18 7.66
CA ALA A 193 -8.99 5.86 7.87
C ALA A 193 -9.38 6.65 6.61
N HIS A 194 -10.54 6.33 6.11
CA HIS A 194 -11.21 7.00 4.99
C HIS A 194 -12.50 7.66 5.47
#